data_a30bd70ae18ba29fda21fc8be08bcabe
#
_entry.id   a30bd70ae18ba29fda21fc8be08bcabe
#
_cell.length_a   1.000
_cell.length_b   1.000
_cell.length_c   1.000
_cell.angle_alpha   90.00
_cell.angle_beta   90.00
_cell.angle_gamma   90.00
#
_symmetry.space_group_name_H-M   'P 1'
#
loop_
_entity.id
_entity.type
_entity.pdbx_description
1 polymer ?
#
loop_
_entity_poly.entity_id
_entity_poly.type
_entity_poly.pdbx_seq_one_letter_code
_entity_poly.pdbx_strand_id
1 'polypeptide(L)'
;VNELIDQGLEFHVANSDMKVGTLDVKKGDWIIRGDQPLRTIADMYFSIQNYPTTNPSPYDDTGWTYQMMRNIILHEIKDPALLTASMTPVTSHVTAAGGIAGNGATVIVEHTGDNNMVALRYRLAAMKMSAAEAPFEAAGHKFGAGSFIIAKANRAQLEPVLKELGLSAWAVDAAPTVKSHDLD
;
A
#
# COMPACT_ATOMS: atom_id res chain seq x y z
N VAL A 1 -1.88 -9.08 -1.83
CA VAL A 1 -1.08 -10.26 -1.48
C VAL A 1 -1.95 -11.50 -1.45
N ASN A 2 -3.03 -11.56 -0.66
CA ASN A 2 -3.83 -12.77 -0.47
C ASN A 2 -4.39 -13.35 -1.78
N GLU A 3 -4.93 -12.51 -2.66
CA GLU A 3 -5.41 -12.92 -3.99
C GLU A 3 -4.33 -13.62 -4.82
N LEU A 4 -3.08 -13.19 -4.69
CA LEU A 4 -1.95 -13.80 -5.41
C LEU A 4 -1.46 -15.08 -4.72
N ILE A 5 -1.55 -15.16 -3.39
CA ILE A 5 -1.30 -16.41 -2.65
C ILE A 5 -2.32 -17.47 -3.08
N ASP A 6 -3.60 -17.11 -3.24
CA ASP A 6 -4.66 -18.02 -3.71
C ASP A 6 -4.41 -18.52 -5.15
N GLN A 7 -3.70 -17.74 -5.96
CA GLN A 7 -3.23 -18.15 -7.29
C GLN A 7 -1.95 -18.99 -7.24
N GLY A 8 -1.38 -19.21 -6.07
CA GLY A 8 -0.18 -20.02 -5.85
C GLY A 8 1.15 -19.25 -5.92
N LEU A 9 1.12 -17.91 -5.97
CA LEU A 9 2.34 -17.12 -5.93
C LEU A 9 2.95 -17.12 -4.51
N GLU A 10 4.22 -17.43 -4.42
CA GLU A 10 4.94 -17.51 -3.16
C GLU A 10 5.53 -16.16 -2.76
N PHE A 11 5.24 -15.76 -1.53
CA PHE A 11 5.76 -14.56 -0.90
C PHE A 11 6.66 -14.89 0.28
N HIS A 12 7.64 -14.03 0.50
CA HIS A 12 8.52 -14.08 1.65
C HIS A 12 8.62 -12.71 2.31
N VAL A 13 9.06 -12.68 3.56
CA VAL A 13 9.31 -11.45 4.31
C VAL A 13 10.77 -11.43 4.74
N ALA A 14 11.46 -10.33 4.52
CA ALA A 14 12.85 -10.14 4.95
C ALA A 14 12.97 -10.16 6.48
N ASN A 15 13.87 -10.99 7.02
CA ASN A 15 14.07 -11.18 8.46
C ASN A 15 14.96 -10.08 9.08
N SER A 16 15.76 -9.41 8.26
CA SER A 16 16.70 -8.37 8.69
C SER A 16 16.93 -7.36 7.57
N ASP A 17 17.47 -6.20 7.94
CA ASP A 17 17.98 -5.24 6.96
C ASP A 17 19.13 -5.89 6.19
N MET A 18 19.15 -5.68 4.88
CA MET A 18 20.20 -6.17 3.99
C MET A 18 20.42 -5.22 2.82
N LYS A 19 21.59 -5.29 2.21
CA LYS A 19 21.89 -4.57 0.97
C LYS A 19 22.04 -5.58 -0.17
N VAL A 20 21.27 -5.38 -1.24
CA VAL A 20 21.34 -6.22 -2.44
C VAL A 20 21.62 -5.31 -3.63
N GLY A 21 22.83 -5.39 -4.18
CA GLY A 21 23.31 -4.41 -5.14
C GLY A 21 23.32 -2.98 -4.56
N THR A 22 22.56 -2.10 -5.16
CA THR A 22 22.38 -0.70 -4.70
C THR A 22 21.15 -0.50 -3.82
N LEU A 23 20.29 -1.52 -3.67
CA LEU A 23 19.04 -1.42 -2.95
C LEU A 23 19.21 -1.79 -1.48
N ASP A 24 18.67 -0.96 -0.59
CA ASP A 24 18.52 -1.27 0.82
C ASP A 24 17.15 -1.94 1.05
N VAL A 25 17.17 -3.25 1.30
CA VAL A 25 16.01 -4.03 1.71
C VAL A 25 15.88 -3.95 3.22
N LYS A 26 14.71 -3.64 3.73
CA LYS A 26 14.45 -3.50 5.16
C LYS A 26 13.79 -4.75 5.73
N LYS A 27 14.04 -4.99 7.02
CA LYS A 27 13.30 -6.02 7.76
C LYS A 27 11.80 -5.76 7.63
N GLY A 28 11.06 -6.77 7.20
CA GLY A 28 9.62 -6.68 6.98
C GLY A 28 9.22 -6.39 5.52
N ASP A 29 10.18 -6.07 4.64
CA ASP A 29 9.88 -5.93 3.22
C ASP A 29 9.43 -7.25 2.62
N TRP A 30 8.49 -7.17 1.70
CA TRP A 30 7.96 -8.31 0.97
C TRP A 30 8.85 -8.67 -0.20
N ILE A 31 9.11 -9.96 -0.36
CA ILE A 31 9.99 -10.49 -1.41
C ILE A 31 9.23 -11.54 -2.21
N ILE A 32 9.18 -11.38 -3.51
CA ILE A 32 8.72 -12.38 -4.46
C ILE A 32 9.96 -12.96 -5.14
N ARG A 33 10.24 -14.23 -4.89
CA ARG A 33 11.41 -14.91 -5.48
C ARG A 33 11.16 -15.23 -6.94
N GLY A 34 12.18 -15.02 -7.78
CA GLY A 34 12.12 -15.34 -9.20
C GLY A 34 12.36 -16.82 -9.53
N ASP A 35 12.76 -17.65 -8.55
CA ASP A 35 13.04 -19.08 -8.70
C ASP A 35 11.85 -19.97 -8.31
N GLN A 36 10.65 -19.43 -8.30
CA GLN A 36 9.41 -20.15 -8.04
C GLN A 36 8.69 -20.56 -9.34
N PRO A 37 7.86 -21.63 -9.32
CA PRO A 37 7.18 -22.13 -10.52
C PRO A 37 6.29 -21.10 -11.22
N LEU A 38 5.60 -20.25 -10.43
CA LEU A 38 4.63 -19.26 -10.94
C LEU A 38 5.23 -17.85 -11.10
N ARG A 39 6.56 -17.74 -11.27
CA ARG A 39 7.23 -16.46 -11.51
C ARG A 39 6.56 -15.61 -12.58
N THR A 40 6.07 -16.21 -13.65
CA THR A 40 5.43 -15.49 -14.76
C THR A 40 4.17 -14.72 -14.33
N ILE A 41 3.48 -15.17 -13.29
CA ILE A 41 2.35 -14.44 -12.69
C ILE A 41 2.86 -13.15 -12.04
N ALA A 42 3.98 -13.22 -11.31
CA ALA A 42 4.60 -12.03 -10.73
C ALA A 42 5.04 -11.04 -11.83
N ASP A 43 5.74 -11.54 -12.85
CA ASP A 43 6.17 -10.72 -13.99
C ASP A 43 4.97 -10.03 -14.65
N MET A 44 3.85 -10.72 -14.83
CA MET A 44 2.65 -10.17 -15.44
C MET A 44 2.01 -9.05 -14.60
N TYR A 45 1.82 -9.27 -13.30
CA TYR A 45 1.11 -8.30 -12.44
C TYR A 45 1.96 -7.14 -11.96
N PHE A 46 3.28 -7.32 -11.87
CA PHE A 46 4.17 -6.33 -11.28
C PHE A 46 5.05 -5.60 -12.31
N SER A 47 5.21 -6.10 -13.54
CA SER A 47 5.93 -5.35 -14.56
C SER A 47 5.11 -4.19 -15.12
N ILE A 48 5.79 -3.10 -15.44
CA ILE A 48 5.17 -2.01 -16.20
C ILE A 48 5.06 -2.47 -17.66
N GLN A 49 3.83 -2.49 -18.15
CA GLN A 49 3.56 -2.86 -19.53
C GLN A 49 4.06 -1.78 -20.48
N ASN A 50 4.90 -2.17 -21.40
CA ASN A 50 5.38 -1.30 -22.47
C ASN A 50 4.83 -1.81 -23.81
N TYR A 51 3.73 -1.19 -24.26
CA TYR A 51 3.12 -1.54 -25.54
C TYR A 51 3.81 -0.77 -26.67
N PRO A 52 4.39 -1.44 -27.67
CA PRO A 52 5.06 -0.75 -28.79
C PRO A 52 4.08 0.08 -29.60
N THR A 53 4.39 1.36 -29.81
CA THR A 53 3.53 2.28 -30.59
C THR A 53 3.41 1.91 -32.06
N THR A 54 4.26 1.01 -32.55
CA THR A 54 4.23 0.45 -33.92
C THR A 54 3.17 -0.63 -34.09
N ASN A 55 2.64 -1.18 -33.01
CA ASN A 55 1.60 -2.18 -33.06
C ASN A 55 0.20 -1.52 -33.14
N PRO A 56 -0.80 -2.20 -33.72
CA PRO A 56 -2.19 -1.75 -33.65
C PRO A 56 -2.61 -1.53 -32.19
N SER A 57 -3.45 -0.53 -31.93
CA SER A 57 -3.97 -0.32 -30.58
C SER A 57 -4.63 -1.59 -30.04
N PRO A 58 -4.41 -1.97 -28.77
CA PRO A 58 -5.06 -3.14 -28.21
C PRO A 58 -6.58 -2.97 -28.22
N TYR A 59 -7.28 -4.06 -28.39
CA TYR A 59 -8.75 -4.05 -28.37
C TYR A 59 -9.29 -3.77 -26.95
N ASP A 60 -8.55 -4.21 -25.94
CA ASP A 60 -8.89 -4.03 -24.53
C ASP A 60 -7.75 -3.29 -23.81
N ASP A 61 -8.09 -2.18 -23.16
CA ASP A 61 -7.16 -1.32 -22.44
C ASP A 61 -7.10 -1.62 -20.92
N THR A 62 -7.48 -2.83 -20.51
CA THR A 62 -7.46 -3.20 -19.09
C THR A 62 -6.04 -3.22 -18.54
N GLY A 63 -5.74 -2.27 -17.67
CA GLY A 63 -4.48 -2.21 -16.94
C GLY A 63 -4.49 -3.14 -15.73
N TRP A 64 -3.41 -3.90 -15.52
CA TRP A 64 -3.25 -4.81 -14.36
C TRP A 64 -1.95 -4.64 -13.59
N THR A 65 -1.19 -3.60 -13.84
CA THR A 65 0.06 -3.31 -13.15
C THR A 65 -0.20 -2.91 -11.69
N TYR A 66 -0.03 -3.85 -10.76
CA TYR A 66 -0.40 -3.68 -9.35
C TYR A 66 0.32 -2.54 -8.65
N GLN A 67 1.59 -2.30 -8.95
CA GLN A 67 2.33 -1.17 -8.35
C GLN A 67 1.68 0.18 -8.66
N MET A 68 1.08 0.35 -9.84
CA MET A 68 0.39 1.58 -10.22
C MET A 68 -1.04 1.63 -9.65
N MET A 69 -1.72 0.48 -9.60
CA MET A 69 -3.11 0.39 -9.12
C MET A 69 -3.24 0.48 -7.60
N ARG A 70 -2.20 0.08 -6.86
CA ARG A 70 -2.23 -0.10 -5.40
C ARG A 70 -1.22 0.74 -4.65
N ASN A 71 -0.61 1.73 -5.31
CA ASN A 71 0.41 2.60 -4.72
C ASN A 71 1.52 1.80 -4.00
N ILE A 72 2.00 0.73 -4.64
CA ILE A 72 3.04 -0.15 -4.11
C ILE A 72 4.39 0.31 -4.67
N ILE A 73 5.39 0.44 -3.80
CA ILE A 73 6.78 0.63 -4.22
C ILE A 73 7.35 -0.74 -4.53
N LEU A 74 7.73 -0.95 -5.78
CA LEU A 74 8.29 -2.21 -6.26
C LEU A 74 9.69 -1.98 -6.85
N HIS A 75 10.60 -2.90 -6.56
CA HIS A 75 11.94 -2.94 -7.13
C HIS A 75 12.20 -4.32 -7.74
N GLU A 76 12.52 -4.37 -9.04
CA GLU A 76 13.02 -5.58 -9.67
C GLU A 76 14.51 -5.75 -9.34
N ILE A 77 14.87 -6.87 -8.72
CA ILE A 77 16.25 -7.18 -8.33
C ILE A 77 16.74 -8.40 -9.14
N LYS A 78 17.77 -8.21 -9.94
CA LYS A 78 18.40 -9.28 -10.76
C LYS A 78 19.62 -9.92 -10.08
N ASP A 79 19.95 -9.51 -8.86
CA ASP A 79 21.08 -10.04 -8.11
C ASP A 79 20.70 -11.36 -7.43
N PRO A 80 21.38 -12.49 -7.76
CA PRO A 80 21.10 -13.79 -7.16
C PRO A 80 21.40 -13.84 -5.65
N ALA A 81 22.13 -12.89 -5.10
CA ALA A 81 22.39 -12.80 -3.67
C ALA A 81 21.07 -12.69 -2.86
N LEU A 82 20.02 -12.14 -3.43
CA LEU A 82 18.70 -12.08 -2.80
C LEU A 82 18.15 -13.50 -2.49
N LEU A 83 18.44 -14.49 -3.33
CA LEU A 83 17.91 -15.85 -3.16
C LEU A 83 18.50 -16.58 -1.94
N THR A 84 19.65 -16.12 -1.46
CA THR A 84 20.33 -16.66 -0.27
C THR A 84 20.11 -15.81 0.99
N ALA A 85 19.37 -14.71 0.86
CA ALA A 85 19.07 -13.80 1.96
C ALA A 85 18.17 -14.46 3.02
N SER A 86 18.29 -14.00 4.26
CA SER A 86 17.42 -14.48 5.35
C SER A 86 16.01 -13.95 5.17
N MET A 87 15.08 -14.83 4.89
CA MET A 87 13.68 -14.52 4.70
C MET A 87 12.78 -15.66 5.20
N THR A 88 11.56 -15.35 5.54
CA THR A 88 10.54 -16.31 6.00
C THR A 88 9.43 -16.41 4.95
N PRO A 89 9.05 -17.62 4.50
CA PRO A 89 7.92 -17.79 3.61
C PRO A 89 6.60 -17.43 4.28
N VAL A 90 5.70 -16.83 3.50
CA VAL A 90 4.34 -16.54 3.92
C VAL A 90 3.45 -17.72 3.54
N THR A 91 2.98 -18.47 4.52
CA THR A 91 2.27 -19.74 4.32
C THR A 91 0.76 -19.64 4.49
N SER A 92 0.25 -18.45 4.80
CA SER A 92 -1.18 -18.21 5.03
C SER A 92 -1.55 -16.79 4.62
N HIS A 93 -2.84 -16.53 4.51
CA HIS A 93 -3.34 -15.18 4.31
C HIS A 93 -2.85 -14.24 5.40
N VAL A 94 -2.58 -13.01 5.02
CA VAL A 94 -2.13 -11.95 5.91
C VAL A 94 -3.25 -10.94 6.14
N THR A 95 -3.28 -10.38 7.35
CA THR A 95 -4.21 -9.33 7.73
C THR A 95 -3.42 -8.11 8.15
N ALA A 96 -3.72 -6.96 7.56
CA ALA A 96 -3.16 -5.69 8.00
C ALA A 96 -3.74 -5.34 9.38
N ALA A 97 -2.88 -4.93 10.30
CA ALA A 97 -3.30 -4.63 11.68
C ALA A 97 -4.25 -3.42 11.77
N GLY A 98 -4.06 -2.44 10.88
CA GLY A 98 -4.80 -1.19 10.93
C GLY A 98 -4.60 -0.41 12.23
N GLY A 99 -5.31 0.71 12.36
CA GLY A 99 -5.34 1.50 13.59
C GLY A 99 -4.67 2.85 13.48
N ILE A 100 -4.53 3.54 14.63
CA ILE A 100 -4.03 4.93 14.70
C ILE A 100 -2.74 4.98 15.50
N ALA A 101 -1.65 5.38 14.86
CA ALA A 101 -0.38 5.70 15.50
C ALA A 101 -0.35 7.17 15.93
N GLY A 102 0.48 7.49 16.92
CA GLY A 102 0.67 8.86 17.40
C GLY A 102 -0.50 9.41 18.21
N ASN A 103 -0.39 10.69 18.54
CA ASN A 103 -1.36 11.45 19.32
C ASN A 103 -1.69 12.75 18.60
N GLY A 104 -2.89 13.28 18.85
CA GLY A 104 -3.37 14.52 18.25
C GLY A 104 -4.84 14.47 17.90
N ALA A 105 -5.42 15.63 17.60
CA ALA A 105 -6.84 15.77 17.31
C ALA A 105 -7.18 15.56 15.83
N THR A 106 -6.21 15.64 14.93
CA THR A 106 -6.39 15.39 13.50
C THR A 106 -5.83 14.00 13.18
N VAL A 107 -6.64 13.17 12.51
CA VAL A 107 -6.20 11.84 12.05
C VAL A 107 -6.09 11.85 10.54
N ILE A 108 -4.97 11.34 10.04
CA ILE A 108 -4.70 11.17 8.63
C ILE A 108 -4.71 9.67 8.33
N VAL A 109 -5.60 9.22 7.44
CA VAL A 109 -5.67 7.84 6.97
C VAL A 109 -4.91 7.76 5.65
N GLU A 110 -3.92 6.88 5.59
CA GLU A 110 -3.07 6.73 4.42
C GLU A 110 -3.83 6.14 3.23
N HIS A 111 -3.67 6.76 2.07
CA HIS A 111 -4.24 6.24 0.84
C HIS A 111 -3.30 5.21 0.20
N THR A 112 -3.73 3.95 0.22
CA THR A 112 -2.99 2.81 -0.32
C THR A 112 -3.63 2.21 -1.58
N GLY A 113 -4.65 2.85 -2.16
CA GLY A 113 -5.44 2.29 -3.27
C GLY A 113 -6.35 1.13 -2.84
N ASP A 114 -6.56 0.94 -1.53
CA ASP A 114 -7.45 -0.09 -1.00
C ASP A 114 -8.92 0.34 -1.08
N ASN A 115 -9.78 -0.57 -1.52
CA ASN A 115 -11.23 -0.36 -1.54
C ASN A 115 -11.81 -0.13 -0.13
N ASN A 116 -11.10 -0.54 0.92
CA ASN A 116 -11.48 -0.29 2.30
C ASN A 116 -11.50 1.20 2.68
N MET A 117 -10.82 2.06 1.92
CA MET A 117 -10.96 3.52 2.04
C MET A 117 -12.41 3.97 1.76
N VAL A 118 -13.02 3.39 0.71
CA VAL A 118 -14.43 3.65 0.39
C VAL A 118 -15.34 3.11 1.48
N ALA A 119 -15.08 1.89 1.96
CA ALA A 119 -15.83 1.29 3.06
C ALA A 119 -15.76 2.15 4.34
N LEU A 120 -14.58 2.70 4.66
CA LEU A 120 -14.38 3.61 5.78
C LEU A 120 -15.30 4.84 5.66
N ARG A 121 -15.31 5.48 4.50
CA ARG A 121 -16.13 6.68 4.26
C ARG A 121 -17.61 6.41 4.47
N TYR A 122 -18.13 5.31 3.94
CA TYR A 122 -19.55 4.96 4.09
C TYR A 122 -19.93 4.50 5.50
N ARG A 123 -19.07 3.74 6.18
CA ARG A 123 -19.32 3.31 7.58
C ARG A 123 -19.34 4.48 8.54
N LEU A 124 -18.57 5.51 8.28
CA LEU A 124 -18.47 6.71 9.09
C LEU A 124 -19.02 7.94 8.36
N ALA A 125 -20.13 7.77 7.64
CA ALA A 125 -20.73 8.82 6.81
C ALA A 125 -21.01 10.15 7.55
N ALA A 126 -21.33 10.08 8.85
CA ALA A 126 -21.55 11.26 9.68
C ALA A 126 -20.24 11.97 10.11
N MET A 127 -19.08 11.33 9.93
CA MET A 127 -17.78 11.93 10.28
C MET A 127 -17.27 12.73 9.10
N LYS A 128 -17.02 14.02 9.31
CA LYS A 128 -16.47 14.89 8.27
C LYS A 128 -15.05 14.44 7.91
N MET A 129 -14.84 14.21 6.63
CA MET A 129 -13.56 13.78 6.07
C MET A 129 -13.27 14.63 4.84
N SER A 130 -12.00 14.96 4.61
CA SER A 130 -11.54 15.53 3.36
C SER A 130 -10.44 14.68 2.76
N ALA A 131 -10.28 14.69 1.43
CA ALA A 131 -9.21 14.01 0.73
C ALA A 131 -8.15 15.00 0.27
N ALA A 132 -6.88 14.68 0.51
CA ALA A 132 -5.75 15.48 0.04
C ALA A 132 -5.64 15.41 -1.49
N GLU A 133 -5.45 16.56 -2.16
CA GLU A 133 -5.30 16.62 -3.63
C GLU A 133 -3.86 16.47 -4.10
N ALA A 134 -2.89 16.47 -3.18
CA ALA A 134 -1.47 16.33 -3.48
C ALA A 134 -0.77 15.53 -2.37
N PRO A 135 0.39 14.91 -2.65
CA PRO A 135 1.23 14.33 -1.62
C PRO A 135 1.69 15.39 -0.62
N PHE A 136 1.83 15.01 0.64
CA PHE A 136 2.29 15.89 1.71
C PHE A 136 3.02 15.10 2.80
N GLU A 137 3.63 15.81 3.73
CA GLU A 137 4.31 15.22 4.88
C GLU A 137 3.70 15.77 6.18
N ALA A 138 3.48 14.88 7.15
CA ALA A 138 3.05 15.24 8.49
C ALA A 138 3.64 14.26 9.51
N ALA A 139 4.10 14.75 10.66
CA ALA A 139 4.70 13.97 11.74
C ALA A 139 5.82 13.01 11.27
N GLY A 140 6.60 13.41 10.26
CA GLY A 140 7.68 12.59 9.70
C GLY A 140 7.24 11.47 8.77
N HIS A 141 5.94 11.39 8.43
CA HIS A 141 5.39 10.46 7.46
C HIS A 141 5.00 11.15 6.16
N LYS A 142 5.21 10.46 5.05
CA LYS A 142 4.79 10.91 3.72
C LYS A 142 3.44 10.27 3.39
N PHE A 143 2.50 11.10 2.99
CA PHE A 143 1.15 10.69 2.60
C PHE A 143 0.93 10.98 1.12
N GLY A 144 0.31 10.04 0.42
CA GLY A 144 -0.07 10.22 -0.97
C GLY A 144 -1.31 11.10 -1.14
N ALA A 145 -1.52 11.61 -2.36
CA ALA A 145 -2.80 12.20 -2.74
C ALA A 145 -3.92 11.19 -2.50
N GLY A 146 -5.11 11.65 -2.13
CA GLY A 146 -6.24 10.79 -1.75
C GLY A 146 -6.24 10.36 -0.28
N SER A 147 -5.20 10.64 0.51
CA SER A 147 -5.22 10.39 1.95
C SER A 147 -6.32 11.20 2.62
N PHE A 148 -7.06 10.54 3.53
CA PHE A 148 -8.16 11.21 4.24
C PHE A 148 -7.64 12.00 5.43
N ILE A 149 -8.13 13.23 5.57
CA ILE A 149 -7.82 14.12 6.69
C ILE A 149 -9.10 14.31 7.50
N ILE A 150 -9.07 13.94 8.78
CA ILE A 150 -10.20 13.96 9.70
C ILE A 150 -9.85 14.89 10.86
N ALA A 151 -10.26 16.15 10.75
CA ALA A 151 -10.04 17.13 11.82
C ALA A 151 -10.96 16.84 13.01
N LYS A 152 -10.43 16.99 14.23
CA LYS A 152 -11.16 16.71 15.48
C LYS A 152 -11.80 15.32 15.49
N ALA A 153 -11.05 14.32 15.03
CA ALA A 153 -11.51 12.95 14.89
C ALA A 153 -11.98 12.37 16.24
N ASN A 154 -13.15 11.75 16.24
CA ASN A 154 -13.56 10.91 17.36
C ASN A 154 -12.79 9.56 17.29
N ARG A 155 -11.64 9.50 17.96
CA ARG A 155 -10.75 8.33 17.94
C ARG A 155 -11.45 7.07 18.42
N ALA A 156 -12.30 7.15 19.45
CA ALA A 156 -13.00 5.98 19.98
C ALA A 156 -13.97 5.35 18.96
N GLN A 157 -14.50 6.14 18.05
CA GLN A 157 -15.35 5.69 16.96
C GLN A 157 -14.53 5.23 15.74
N LEU A 158 -13.45 5.93 15.43
CA LEU A 158 -12.65 5.72 14.21
C LEU A 158 -11.73 4.50 14.32
N GLU A 159 -11.00 4.35 15.42
CA GLU A 159 -9.94 3.34 15.57
C GLU A 159 -10.44 1.88 15.44
N PRO A 160 -11.58 1.48 16.00
CA PRO A 160 -12.10 0.13 15.78
C PRO A 160 -12.39 -0.18 14.31
N VAL A 161 -12.94 0.80 13.58
CA VAL A 161 -13.25 0.64 12.15
C VAL A 161 -11.97 0.54 11.32
N LEU A 162 -10.95 1.33 11.61
CA LEU A 162 -9.64 1.24 10.95
C LEU A 162 -8.99 -0.13 11.18
N LYS A 163 -9.05 -0.65 12.40
CA LYS A 163 -8.53 -1.99 12.73
C LYS A 163 -9.25 -3.10 11.97
N GLU A 164 -10.57 -3.02 11.92
CA GLU A 164 -11.38 -4.00 11.18
C GLU A 164 -11.09 -3.96 9.67
N LEU A 165 -10.91 -2.75 9.11
CA LEU A 165 -10.62 -2.55 7.69
C LEU A 165 -9.14 -2.70 7.32
N GLY A 166 -8.25 -2.87 8.32
CA GLY A 166 -6.81 -2.97 8.08
C GLY A 166 -6.17 -1.68 7.56
N LEU A 167 -6.76 -0.51 7.87
CA LEU A 167 -6.27 0.78 7.41
C LEU A 167 -5.36 1.43 8.44
N SER A 168 -4.19 1.89 7.99
CA SER A 168 -3.23 2.62 8.82
C SER A 168 -3.53 4.12 8.84
N ALA A 169 -3.42 4.72 10.03
CA ALA A 169 -3.63 6.13 10.22
C ALA A 169 -2.64 6.74 11.24
N TRP A 170 -2.43 8.04 11.16
CA TRP A 170 -1.58 8.81 12.07
C TRP A 170 -2.34 9.97 12.66
N ALA A 171 -2.29 10.09 13.99
CA ALA A 171 -2.82 11.24 14.71
C ALA A 171 -1.75 12.33 14.81
N VAL A 172 -2.11 13.56 14.46
CA VAL A 172 -1.25 14.74 14.47
C VAL A 172 -1.93 15.89 15.20
N ASP A 173 -1.15 16.79 15.82
CA ASP A 173 -1.71 17.92 16.57
C ASP A 173 -2.32 18.99 15.65
N ALA A 174 -1.64 19.30 14.55
CA ALA A 174 -2.09 20.29 13.57
C ALA A 174 -2.54 19.62 12.27
N ALA A 175 -3.62 20.13 11.69
CA ALA A 175 -4.04 19.72 10.36
C ALA A 175 -2.93 20.07 9.33
N PRO A 176 -2.61 19.15 8.40
CA PRO A 176 -1.60 19.41 7.39
C PRO A 176 -2.04 20.54 6.45
N THR A 177 -1.06 21.33 6.02
CA THR A 177 -1.28 22.39 5.03
C THR A 177 -1.19 21.80 3.64
N VAL A 178 -2.25 21.17 3.19
CA VAL A 178 -2.38 20.60 1.84
C VAL A 178 -3.76 20.97 1.28
N LYS A 179 -3.82 21.21 -0.02
CA LYS A 179 -5.11 21.38 -0.68
C LYS A 179 -5.91 20.09 -0.57
N SER A 180 -7.15 20.19 -0.14
CA SER A 180 -8.06 19.07 0.05
C SER A 180 -9.48 19.46 -0.33
N HIS A 181 -10.31 18.48 -0.62
CA HIS A 181 -11.75 18.65 -0.85
C HIS A 181 -12.55 17.76 0.10
N ASP A 182 -13.74 18.19 0.44
CA ASP A 182 -14.64 17.44 1.31
C ASP A 182 -15.18 16.20 0.58
N LEU A 183 -15.37 15.13 1.35
CA LEU A 183 -15.93 13.86 0.88
C LEU A 183 -17.42 13.71 1.23
N ASP A 184 -18.15 14.81 1.25
CA ASP A 184 -19.60 14.84 1.60
C ASP A 184 -20.49 14.23 0.52
#